data_9431d7f17705027aace37c7c1d1f64b7
#
_entry.id   9431d7f17705027aace37c7c1d1f64b7
#
_cell.length_a   1.000
_cell.length_b   1.000
_cell.length_c   1.000
_cell.angle_alpha   90.00
_cell.angle_beta   90.00
_cell.angle_gamma   90.00
#
_symmetry.space_group_name_H-M   'P 1'
#
loop_
_entity.id
_entity.type
_entity.pdbx_description
1 polymer ?
#
loop_
_entity_poly.entity_id
_entity_poly.type
_entity_poly.pdbx_seq_one_letter_code
_entity_poly.pdbx_strand_id
1 'polypeptide(L)'
;NFTADWCITCKVNERVALKTKETLKFFEKKNIFYLEADWTNKNELIAKKLASFGRSSIPLYIYYPDEKSVPIILPEILTESVIQDYLN
;
A
#
# COMPACT_ATOMS: atom_id res chain seq x y z
N ASN A 1 -0.42 3.04 0.40
CA ASN A 1 -1.36 2.16 1.09
C ASN A 1 -2.71 2.86 1.26
N PHE A 2 -3.69 2.44 0.49
CA PHE A 2 -5.07 2.88 0.67
C PHE A 2 -5.72 1.99 1.71
N THR A 3 -6.12 2.55 2.83
CA THR A 3 -6.58 1.80 4.00
C THR A 3 -7.84 2.44 4.61
N ALA A 4 -8.44 1.77 5.56
CA ALA A 4 -9.55 2.28 6.35
C ALA A 4 -9.68 1.48 7.65
N ASP A 5 -10.27 2.08 8.68
CA ASP A 5 -10.46 1.40 9.96
C ASP A 5 -11.39 0.19 9.85
N TRP A 6 -12.35 0.24 8.92
CA TRP A 6 -13.31 -0.86 8.70
C TRP A 6 -12.76 -1.95 7.77
N CYS A 7 -11.58 -1.80 7.20
CA CYS A 7 -11.01 -2.77 6.27
C CYS A 7 -10.16 -3.80 7.04
N ILE A 8 -10.74 -4.98 7.28
CA ILE A 8 -10.06 -6.05 8.03
C ILE A 8 -8.79 -6.50 7.31
N THR A 9 -8.88 -6.74 6.00
CA THR A 9 -7.73 -7.16 5.18
C THR A 9 -6.60 -6.12 5.24
N CYS A 10 -6.94 -4.83 5.17
CA CYS A 10 -5.95 -3.76 5.30
C CYS A 10 -5.23 -3.84 6.64
N LYS A 11 -5.97 -4.04 7.73
CA LYS A 11 -5.40 -4.08 9.08
C LYS A 11 -4.51 -5.31 9.28
N VAL A 12 -4.92 -6.46 8.76
CA VAL A 12 -4.11 -7.67 8.81
C VAL A 12 -2.80 -7.46 8.03
N ASN A 13 -2.88 -6.94 6.80
CA ASN A 13 -1.69 -6.67 5.99
C ASN A 13 -0.73 -5.69 6.67
N GLU A 14 -1.27 -4.67 7.33
CA GLU A 14 -0.45 -3.71 8.07
C GLU A 14 0.29 -4.38 9.22
N ARG A 15 -0.40 -5.24 9.96
CA ARG A 15 0.19 -5.93 11.11
C ARG A 15 1.26 -6.94 10.70
N VAL A 16 0.98 -7.77 9.69
CA VAL A 16 1.86 -8.92 9.37
C VAL A 16 2.89 -8.62 8.31
N ALA A 17 2.75 -7.53 7.56
CA ALA A 17 3.61 -7.24 6.43
C ALA A 17 4.15 -5.81 6.40
N LEU A 18 3.27 -4.80 6.45
CA LEU A 18 3.69 -3.42 6.20
C LEU A 18 4.38 -2.75 7.39
N LYS A 19 3.96 -3.06 8.61
CA LYS A 19 4.46 -2.38 9.82
C LYS A 19 5.33 -3.27 10.70
N THR A 20 5.84 -4.37 10.16
CA THR A 20 6.79 -5.21 10.89
C THR A 20 8.16 -4.55 10.93
N LYS A 21 8.99 -4.92 11.91
CA LYS A 21 10.35 -4.40 12.02
C LYS A 21 11.16 -4.68 10.76
N GLU A 22 11.01 -5.86 10.19
CA GLU A 22 11.73 -6.27 8.98
C GLU A 22 11.36 -5.39 7.80
N THR A 23 10.06 -5.15 7.60
CA THR A 23 9.59 -4.31 6.50
C THR A 23 10.02 -2.86 6.68
N LEU A 24 9.93 -2.32 7.90
CA LEU A 24 10.35 -0.95 8.17
C LEU A 24 11.85 -0.76 7.91
N LYS A 25 12.67 -1.73 8.30
CA LYS A 25 14.10 -1.72 7.99
C LYS A 25 14.36 -1.79 6.49
N PHE A 26 13.59 -2.61 5.78
CA PHE A 26 13.67 -2.72 4.33
C PHE A 26 13.34 -1.40 3.65
N PHE A 27 12.28 -0.72 4.07
CA PHE A 27 11.91 0.59 3.53
C PHE A 27 13.00 1.62 3.79
N GLU A 28 13.56 1.65 4.99
CA GLU A 28 14.63 2.56 5.34
C GLU A 28 15.87 2.31 4.48
N LYS A 29 16.27 1.05 4.34
CA LYS A 29 17.43 0.65 3.55
C LYS A 29 17.28 1.04 2.07
N LYS A 30 16.07 0.97 1.53
CA LYS A 30 15.76 1.28 0.14
C LYS A 30 15.33 2.72 -0.09
N ASN A 31 15.28 3.54 0.96
CA ASN A 31 14.76 4.92 0.90
C ASN A 31 13.33 4.98 0.38
N ILE A 32 12.49 4.06 0.83
CA ILE A 32 11.09 4.02 0.44
C ILE A 32 10.27 4.78 1.47
N PHE A 33 9.50 5.77 1.02
CA PHE A 33 8.58 6.52 1.88
C PHE A 33 7.24 5.82 1.91
N TYR A 34 6.79 5.46 3.10
CA TYR A 34 5.51 4.80 3.29
C TYR A 34 4.44 5.85 3.56
N LEU A 35 3.42 5.89 2.70
CA LEU A 35 2.31 6.83 2.82
C LEU A 35 1.00 6.07 2.95
N GLU A 36 0.10 6.59 3.77
CA GLU A 36 -1.23 6.02 3.94
C GLU A 36 -2.30 7.01 3.46
N ALA A 37 -3.24 6.50 2.66
CA ALA A 37 -4.45 7.23 2.30
C ALA A 37 -5.61 6.58 3.06
N ASP A 38 -6.09 7.24 4.09
CA ASP A 38 -7.14 6.71 4.97
C ASP A 38 -8.51 7.03 4.41
N TRP A 39 -9.22 5.99 4.00
CA TRP A 39 -10.54 6.10 3.38
C TRP A 39 -11.66 5.68 4.33
N THR A 40 -11.45 5.80 5.62
CA THR A 40 -12.43 5.42 6.65
C THR A 40 -13.77 6.12 6.41
N ASN A 41 -13.74 7.40 6.07
CA ASN A 41 -14.92 8.20 5.79
C ASN A 41 -15.34 8.21 4.31
N LYS A 42 -14.75 7.36 3.50
CA LYS A 42 -15.03 7.25 2.06
C LYS A 42 -14.96 8.58 1.32
N ASN A 43 -13.93 9.36 1.62
CA ASN A 43 -13.65 10.65 1.03
C ASN A 43 -13.61 10.57 -0.51
N GLU A 44 -14.21 11.55 -1.18
CA GLU A 44 -14.33 11.56 -2.64
C GLU A 44 -12.99 11.73 -3.37
N LEU A 45 -12.05 12.48 -2.79
CA LEU A 45 -10.73 12.65 -3.40
C LEU A 45 -9.99 11.32 -3.46
N ILE A 46 -10.05 10.55 -2.37
CA ILE A 46 -9.45 9.22 -2.33
C ILE A 46 -10.20 8.27 -3.28
N ALA A 47 -11.53 8.35 -3.32
CA ALA A 47 -12.33 7.54 -4.24
C ALA A 47 -11.92 7.80 -5.69
N LYS A 48 -11.70 9.06 -6.07
CA LYS A 48 -11.22 9.41 -7.42
C LYS A 48 -9.83 8.84 -7.70
N LYS A 49 -8.95 8.89 -6.70
CA LYS A 49 -7.61 8.31 -6.85
C LYS A 49 -7.68 6.81 -7.04
N LEU A 50 -8.50 6.10 -6.26
CA LEU A 50 -8.73 4.67 -6.43
C LEU A 50 -9.24 4.37 -7.84
N ALA A 51 -10.22 5.14 -8.31
CA ALA A 51 -10.79 4.98 -9.65
C ALA A 51 -9.73 5.17 -10.73
N SER A 52 -8.76 6.06 -10.51
CA SER A 52 -7.68 6.29 -11.47
C SER A 52 -6.82 5.04 -11.69
N PHE A 53 -6.82 4.11 -10.74
CA PHE A 53 -6.14 2.82 -10.86
C PHE A 53 -7.11 1.69 -11.23
N GLY A 54 -8.33 2.03 -11.64
CA GLY A 54 -9.34 1.04 -12.00
C GLY A 54 -9.94 0.32 -10.81
N ARG A 55 -9.91 0.92 -9.62
CA ARG A 55 -10.39 0.30 -8.38
C ARG A 55 -11.56 1.07 -7.78
N SER A 56 -12.45 0.37 -7.10
CA SER A 56 -13.58 0.96 -6.37
C SER A 56 -13.59 0.55 -4.91
N SER A 57 -12.61 -0.24 -4.49
CA SER A 57 -12.51 -0.74 -3.12
C SER A 57 -11.05 -0.84 -2.69
N ILE A 58 -10.84 -1.13 -1.41
CA ILE A 58 -9.52 -1.34 -0.79
C ILE A 58 -9.44 -2.76 -0.25
N PRO A 59 -8.24 -3.32 -0.02
CA PRO A 59 -6.94 -2.63 -0.05
C PRO A 59 -6.43 -2.37 -1.47
N LEU A 60 -5.63 -1.33 -1.60
CA LEU A 60 -4.88 -1.04 -2.81
C LEU A 60 -3.49 -0.55 -2.41
N TYR A 61 -2.46 -1.18 -2.96
CA TYR A 61 -1.07 -0.86 -2.66
C TYR A 61 -0.36 -0.48 -3.95
N ILE A 62 0.17 0.74 -3.98
CA ILE A 62 0.85 1.28 -5.16
C ILE A 62 2.29 1.58 -4.78
N TYR A 63 3.23 1.10 -5.58
CA TYR A 63 4.64 1.43 -5.41
C TYR A 63 5.08 2.29 -6.58
N TYR A 64 5.68 3.44 -6.26
CA TYR A 64 6.28 4.34 -7.24
C TYR A 64 7.80 4.20 -7.13
N PRO A 65 8.44 3.41 -8.04
CA PRO A 65 9.90 3.23 -7.99
C PRO A 65 10.66 4.54 -8.16
N ASP A 66 10.16 5.41 -9.03
CA ASP A 66 10.67 6.76 -9.24
C ASP A 66 9.59 7.59 -9.95
N GLU A 67 9.88 8.89 -10.20
CA GLU A 67 8.90 9.80 -10.82
C GLU A 67 8.58 9.45 -12.26
N LYS A 68 9.47 8.75 -12.94
CA LYS A 68 9.35 8.48 -14.39
C LYS A 68 8.80 7.09 -14.68
N SER A 69 8.82 6.21 -13.70
CA SER A 69 8.39 4.82 -13.88
C SER A 69 6.89 4.69 -13.73
N VAL A 70 6.34 3.67 -14.39
CA VAL A 70 4.94 3.31 -14.23
C VAL A 70 4.75 2.76 -12.80
N PRO A 71 3.70 3.21 -12.09
CA PRO A 71 3.42 2.66 -10.77
C PRO A 71 3.16 1.16 -10.81
N ILE A 72 3.60 0.47 -9.77
CA ILE A 72 3.43 -0.98 -9.63
C ILE A 72 2.32 -1.23 -8.61
N ILE A 73 1.33 -2.03 -9.00
CA ILE A 73 0.23 -2.42 -8.11
C ILE A 73 0.59 -3.75 -7.47
N LEU A 74 0.60 -3.79 -6.14
CA LEU A 74 0.89 -5.00 -5.39
C LEU A 74 -0.36 -5.86 -5.24
N PRO A 75 -0.20 -7.17 -4.93
CA PRO A 75 -1.35 -8.01 -4.60
C PRO A 75 -2.11 -7.50 -3.37
N GLU A 76 -3.37 -7.89 -3.26
CA GLU A 76 -4.23 -7.47 -2.14
C GLU A 76 -3.87 -8.18 -0.82
N ILE A 77 -3.28 -9.36 -0.88
CA ILE A 77 -2.82 -10.09 0.30
C ILE A 77 -1.30 -9.95 0.36
N LEU A 78 -0.81 -9.35 1.45
CA LEU A 78 0.61 -9.05 1.60
C LEU A 78 1.29 -9.97 2.61
N THR A 79 2.55 -10.30 2.31
CA THR A 79 3.50 -10.88 3.24
C THR A 79 4.78 -10.07 3.15
N GLU A 80 5.69 -10.25 4.10
CA GLU A 80 6.98 -9.56 4.03
C GLU A 80 7.74 -9.93 2.77
N SER A 81 7.70 -11.19 2.34
CA SER A 81 8.39 -11.62 1.13
C SER A 81 7.76 -11.04 -0.13
N VAL A 82 6.43 -10.91 -0.19
CA VAL A 82 5.75 -10.27 -1.32
C VAL A 82 6.20 -8.82 -1.45
N ILE A 83 6.26 -8.08 -0.35
CA ILE A 83 6.72 -6.70 -0.35
C ILE A 83 8.16 -6.62 -0.87
N GLN A 84 9.05 -7.45 -0.35
CA GLN A 84 10.44 -7.45 -0.77
C GLN A 84 10.59 -7.81 -2.25
N ASP A 85 9.83 -8.78 -2.73
CA ASP A 85 9.88 -9.20 -4.14
C ASP A 85 9.43 -8.08 -5.08
N TYR A 86 8.37 -7.35 -4.72
CA TYR A 86 7.82 -6.30 -5.58
C TYR A 86 8.63 -5.00 -5.54
N LEU A 87 9.27 -4.70 -4.41
CA LEU A 87 9.96 -3.44 -4.19
C LEU A 87 11.49 -3.53 -4.36
N ASN A 88 11.98 -4.70 -4.63
CA ASN A 88 13.42 -4.91 -4.81
C ASN A 88 13.93 -4.41 -6.16
#